data_1810cf90979aca493d199cec65fd8e8a
#
_entry.id   1810cf90979aca493d199cec65fd8e8a
#
_cell.length_a   1.000
_cell.length_b   1.000
_cell.length_c   1.000
_cell.angle_alpha   90.00
_cell.angle_beta   90.00
_cell.angle_gamma   90.00
#
_symmetry.space_group_name_H-M   'P 1'
#
loop_
_entity.id
_entity.type
_entity.pdbx_description
1 polymer ?
#
loop_
_entity_poly.entity_id
_entity_poly.type
_entity_poly.pdbx_seq_one_letter_code
_entity_poly.pdbx_strand_id
1 'polypeptide(L)'
;CAVTAVPTSRDAPGSCGFRLDTEDGSVGVLTDTGYVTDEAADALLGVDLAVLEANHDVETLCSGPYPYYLKQRILGPQGHLSNADAACFAAALAESGASEIVLAHLSRENNTPAMAQTAVEQALSAAGAAPLLSVAPRDCLGPAHVVCRRSVCKR
;
A
#
# COMPACT_ATOMS: atom_id res chain seq x y z
N CYS A 1 5.88 12.19 -18.56
CA CYS A 1 5.23 11.32 -17.58
C CYS A 1 4.24 10.41 -18.27
N ALA A 2 4.35 9.10 -18.07
CA ALA A 2 3.35 8.12 -18.48
C ALA A 2 2.51 7.73 -17.26
N VAL A 3 1.20 7.55 -17.44
CA VAL A 3 0.29 7.10 -16.37
C VAL A 3 -0.42 5.85 -16.85
N THR A 4 -0.31 4.78 -16.07
CA THR A 4 -0.99 3.51 -16.30
C THR A 4 -2.03 3.31 -15.19
N ALA A 5 -3.29 3.11 -15.56
CA ALA A 5 -4.33 2.72 -14.62
C ALA A 5 -4.23 1.22 -14.36
N VAL A 6 -4.39 0.82 -13.09
CA VAL A 6 -4.28 -0.55 -12.62
C VAL A 6 -5.59 -0.93 -11.94
N PRO A 7 -6.31 -1.94 -12.40
CA PRO A 7 -7.60 -2.30 -11.80
C PRO A 7 -7.43 -2.76 -10.35
N THR A 8 -8.36 -2.32 -9.49
CA THR A 8 -8.46 -2.80 -8.11
C THR A 8 -9.59 -3.82 -7.98
N SER A 9 -9.60 -4.58 -6.91
CA SER A 9 -10.63 -5.60 -6.65
C SER A 9 -11.98 -5.01 -6.17
N ARG A 10 -12.07 -3.68 -6.01
CA ARG A 10 -13.26 -2.99 -5.51
C ARG A 10 -14.45 -3.14 -6.45
N ASP A 11 -15.66 -3.21 -5.89
CA ASP A 11 -16.93 -3.30 -6.61
C ASP A 11 -17.44 -1.96 -7.21
N ALA A 12 -16.65 -0.89 -7.11
CA ALA A 12 -16.98 0.42 -7.68
C ALA A 12 -16.58 0.48 -9.16
N PRO A 13 -17.46 0.90 -10.07
CA PRO A 13 -17.12 1.06 -11.49
C PRO A 13 -15.92 2.00 -11.68
N GLY A 14 -14.88 1.52 -12.36
CA GLY A 14 -13.69 2.31 -12.66
C GLY A 14 -12.74 2.52 -11.46
N SER A 15 -12.89 1.76 -10.39
CA SER A 15 -11.92 1.78 -9.29
C SER A 15 -10.56 1.29 -9.80
N CYS A 16 -9.53 2.11 -9.64
CA CYS A 16 -8.18 1.79 -10.09
C CYS A 16 -7.11 2.45 -9.20
N GLY A 17 -5.99 1.77 -9.10
CA GLY A 17 -4.71 2.34 -8.72
C GLY A 17 -4.00 2.93 -9.93
N PHE A 18 -2.80 3.44 -9.73
CA PHE A 18 -2.02 4.10 -10.77
C PHE A 18 -0.53 3.74 -10.65
N ARG A 19 0.10 3.61 -11.81
CA ARG A 19 1.54 3.71 -11.94
C ARG A 19 1.88 4.96 -12.75
N LEU A 20 2.79 5.77 -12.22
CA LEU A 20 3.30 6.97 -12.87
C LEU A 20 4.80 6.74 -13.16
N ASP A 21 5.19 6.86 -14.42
CA ASP A 21 6.59 6.75 -14.83
C ASP A 21 7.08 8.10 -15.37
N THR A 22 8.20 8.56 -14.86
CA THR A 22 8.89 9.78 -15.29
C THR A 22 10.34 9.47 -15.63
N GLU A 23 11.07 10.45 -16.15
CA GLU A 23 12.52 10.32 -16.38
C GLU A 23 13.29 10.16 -15.07
N ASP A 24 12.80 10.76 -13.99
CA ASP A 24 13.44 10.78 -12.67
C ASP A 24 13.09 9.59 -11.80
N GLY A 25 11.99 8.88 -12.07
CA GLY A 25 11.57 7.70 -11.30
C GLY A 25 10.11 7.35 -11.50
N SER A 26 9.67 6.35 -10.74
CA SER A 26 8.33 5.78 -10.85
C SER A 26 7.60 5.76 -9.49
N VAL A 27 6.29 6.01 -9.53
CA VAL A 27 5.42 6.01 -8.35
C VAL A 27 4.26 5.06 -8.60
N GLY A 28 4.00 4.18 -7.64
CA GLY A 28 2.81 3.34 -7.59
C GLY A 28 1.81 3.85 -6.56
N VAL A 29 0.53 3.83 -6.86
CA VAL A 29 -0.54 4.15 -5.92
C VAL A 29 -1.58 3.03 -5.97
N LEU A 30 -1.81 2.37 -4.84
CA LEU A 30 -2.80 1.31 -4.72
C LEU A 30 -3.60 1.51 -3.43
N THR A 31 -4.83 1.98 -3.58
CA THR A 31 -5.81 2.15 -2.51
C THR A 31 -7.17 1.64 -2.96
N ASP A 32 -8.08 1.44 -2.03
CA ASP A 32 -9.41 0.92 -2.33
C ASP A 32 -9.38 -0.45 -3.03
N THR A 33 -8.68 -1.40 -2.43
CA THR A 33 -8.59 -2.78 -2.93
C THR A 33 -8.73 -3.77 -1.78
N GLY A 34 -9.51 -4.82 -1.97
CA GLY A 34 -9.67 -5.89 -0.96
C GLY A 34 -8.49 -6.87 -0.95
N TYR A 35 -7.78 -6.99 -2.07
CA TYR A 35 -6.54 -7.75 -2.22
C TYR A 35 -5.72 -7.17 -3.38
N VAL A 36 -4.45 -7.50 -3.42
CA VAL A 36 -3.57 -7.14 -4.55
C VAL A 36 -3.84 -8.10 -5.70
N THR A 37 -4.36 -7.62 -6.82
CA THR A 37 -4.59 -8.43 -8.02
C THR A 37 -3.25 -8.74 -8.71
N ASP A 38 -3.20 -9.79 -9.53
CA ASP A 38 -1.99 -10.13 -10.28
C ASP A 38 -1.58 -8.96 -11.19
N GLU A 39 -2.56 -8.31 -11.83
CA GLU A 39 -2.32 -7.15 -12.68
C GLU A 39 -1.76 -5.95 -11.89
N ALA A 40 -2.24 -5.76 -10.65
CA ALA A 40 -1.71 -4.71 -9.78
C ALA A 40 -0.29 -5.04 -9.33
N ALA A 41 -0.01 -6.28 -8.99
CA ALA A 41 1.34 -6.71 -8.63
C ALA A 41 2.29 -6.52 -9.81
N ASP A 42 1.96 -7.03 -10.98
CA ASP A 42 2.79 -6.91 -12.19
C ASP A 42 3.08 -5.46 -12.56
N ALA A 43 2.08 -4.58 -12.41
CA ALA A 43 2.25 -3.17 -12.73
C ALA A 43 3.08 -2.41 -11.70
N LEU A 44 2.98 -2.74 -10.42
CA LEU A 44 3.57 -1.96 -9.34
C LEU A 44 4.92 -2.47 -8.85
N LEU A 45 5.28 -3.72 -9.12
CA LEU A 45 6.63 -4.20 -8.84
C LEU A 45 7.66 -3.38 -9.65
N GLY A 46 8.76 -3.02 -8.99
CA GLY A 46 9.83 -2.22 -9.58
C GLY A 46 9.58 -0.71 -9.60
N VAL A 47 8.55 -0.19 -8.92
CA VAL A 47 8.42 1.25 -8.68
C VAL A 47 9.44 1.73 -7.64
N ASP A 48 9.85 2.99 -7.72
CA ASP A 48 10.79 3.59 -6.76
C ASP A 48 10.09 4.00 -5.46
N LEU A 49 8.84 4.49 -5.55
CA LEU A 49 7.99 4.85 -4.42
C LEU A 49 6.62 4.20 -4.57
N ALA A 50 6.09 3.64 -3.49
CA ALA A 50 4.73 3.10 -3.45
C ALA A 50 3.88 3.79 -2.38
N VAL A 51 2.67 4.22 -2.76
CA VAL A 51 1.60 4.59 -1.83
C VAL A 51 0.65 3.40 -1.75
N LEU A 52 0.60 2.76 -0.59
CA LEU A 52 -0.08 1.48 -0.40
C LEU A 52 -1.14 1.59 0.67
N GLU A 53 -2.34 1.07 0.39
CA GLU A 53 -3.37 0.92 1.40
C GLU A 53 -2.89 0.01 2.55
N ALA A 54 -3.16 0.45 3.79
CA ALA A 54 -3.10 -0.37 5.00
C ALA A 54 -4.33 0.01 5.83
N ASN A 55 -5.48 -0.54 5.46
CA ASN A 55 -6.74 -0.01 5.94
C ASN A 55 -7.04 -0.41 7.36
N HIS A 56 -6.93 -1.69 7.71
CA HIS A 56 -7.40 -2.17 9.00
C HIS A 56 -6.50 -3.27 9.58
N ASP A 57 -6.46 -3.30 10.91
CA ASP A 57 -6.04 -4.47 11.65
C ASP A 57 -7.21 -5.44 11.79
N VAL A 58 -6.98 -6.70 11.43
CA VAL A 58 -8.05 -7.73 11.37
C VAL A 58 -8.64 -8.01 12.74
N GLU A 59 -7.82 -8.09 13.79
CA GLU A 59 -8.28 -8.37 15.15
C GLU A 59 -9.11 -7.19 15.69
N THR A 60 -8.63 -5.98 15.49
CA THR A 60 -9.35 -4.76 15.88
C THR A 60 -10.69 -4.64 15.16
N LEU A 61 -10.72 -4.91 13.85
CA LEU A 61 -11.97 -4.92 13.08
C LEU A 61 -12.94 -5.99 13.60
N CYS A 62 -12.48 -7.21 13.83
CA CYS A 62 -13.31 -8.32 14.29
C CYS A 62 -13.89 -8.09 15.68
N SER A 63 -13.11 -7.53 16.60
CA SER A 63 -13.54 -7.22 17.97
C SER A 63 -14.29 -5.90 18.10
N GLY A 64 -14.14 -5.00 17.13
CA GLY A 64 -14.68 -3.65 17.13
C GLY A 64 -16.23 -3.59 17.03
N PRO A 65 -16.80 -2.39 17.14
CA PRO A 65 -18.25 -2.19 17.25
C PRO A 65 -19.03 -2.31 15.94
N TYR A 66 -18.37 -2.50 14.80
CA TYR A 66 -19.05 -2.56 13.51
C TYR A 66 -20.01 -3.74 13.41
N PRO A 67 -21.18 -3.55 12.77
CA PRO A 67 -22.11 -4.65 12.49
C PRO A 67 -21.43 -5.75 11.67
N TYR A 68 -21.88 -6.99 11.87
CA TYR A 68 -21.30 -8.17 11.22
C TYR A 68 -21.22 -8.05 9.69
N TYR A 69 -22.27 -7.56 9.04
CA TYR A 69 -22.30 -7.41 7.58
C TYR A 69 -21.22 -6.42 7.07
N LEU A 70 -20.94 -5.37 7.85
CA LEU A 70 -19.92 -4.39 7.49
C LEU A 70 -18.51 -4.98 7.66
N LYS A 71 -18.28 -5.74 8.74
CA LYS A 71 -17.01 -6.49 8.92
C LYS A 71 -16.76 -7.44 7.76
N GLN A 72 -17.77 -8.21 7.36
CA GLN A 72 -17.67 -9.13 6.22
C GLN A 72 -17.38 -8.39 4.91
N ARG A 73 -17.99 -7.23 4.70
CA ARG A 73 -17.72 -6.41 3.52
C ARG A 73 -16.27 -5.88 3.50
N ILE A 74 -15.76 -5.41 4.64
CA ILE A 74 -14.39 -4.88 4.74
C ILE A 74 -13.37 -5.99 4.53
N LEU A 75 -13.58 -7.16 5.14
CA LEU A 75 -12.72 -8.35 5.02
C LEU A 75 -12.85 -9.07 3.67
N GLY A 76 -13.91 -8.78 2.91
CA GLY A 76 -14.17 -9.45 1.65
C GLY A 76 -13.26 -8.99 0.51
N PRO A 77 -13.25 -9.73 -0.60
CA PRO A 77 -12.36 -9.43 -1.73
C PRO A 77 -12.64 -8.08 -2.41
N GLN A 78 -13.81 -7.50 -2.17
CA GLN A 78 -14.19 -6.17 -2.65
C GLN A 78 -14.11 -5.10 -1.55
N GLY A 79 -13.49 -5.42 -0.43
CA GLY A 79 -13.33 -4.55 0.73
C GLY A 79 -12.08 -3.70 0.67
N HIS A 80 -11.26 -3.82 1.71
CA HIS A 80 -10.03 -3.05 1.87
C HIS A 80 -8.87 -3.93 2.28
N LEU A 81 -7.65 -3.52 1.91
CA LEU A 81 -6.43 -4.25 2.20
C LEU A 81 -6.13 -4.21 3.70
N SER A 82 -5.94 -5.36 4.31
CA SER A 82 -5.55 -5.46 5.71
C SER A 82 -4.10 -5.02 5.92
N ASN A 83 -3.72 -4.72 7.17
CA ASN A 83 -2.31 -4.45 7.52
C ASN A 83 -1.41 -5.64 7.18
N ALA A 84 -1.90 -6.87 7.34
CA ALA A 84 -1.13 -8.09 7.03
C ALA A 84 -0.89 -8.25 5.53
N ASP A 85 -1.93 -8.06 4.70
CA ASP A 85 -1.79 -8.15 3.24
C ASP A 85 -0.94 -6.99 2.70
N ALA A 86 -1.12 -5.78 3.26
CA ALA A 86 -0.25 -4.64 2.95
C ALA A 86 1.21 -4.93 3.28
N ALA A 87 1.48 -5.56 4.42
CA ALA A 87 2.83 -5.95 4.84
C ALA A 87 3.48 -6.96 3.88
N CYS A 88 2.71 -7.96 3.43
CA CYS A 88 3.18 -8.92 2.43
C CYS A 88 3.56 -8.23 1.11
N PHE A 89 2.70 -7.35 0.62
CA PHE A 89 2.97 -6.66 -0.64
C PHE A 89 4.07 -5.61 -0.51
N ALA A 90 4.16 -4.93 0.62
CA ALA A 90 5.25 -3.99 0.91
C ALA A 90 6.63 -4.68 0.88
N ALA A 91 6.73 -5.91 1.40
CA ALA A 91 7.96 -6.69 1.30
C ALA A 91 8.31 -7.00 -0.17
N ALA A 92 7.35 -7.43 -0.98
CA ALA A 92 7.57 -7.69 -2.42
C ALA A 92 7.98 -6.42 -3.19
N LEU A 93 7.36 -5.27 -2.89
CA LEU A 93 7.73 -3.97 -3.45
C LEU A 93 9.18 -3.60 -3.10
N ALA A 94 9.57 -3.77 -1.84
CA ALA A 94 10.94 -3.49 -1.40
C ALA A 94 11.95 -4.43 -2.04
N GLU A 95 11.67 -5.72 -2.13
CA GLU A 95 12.51 -6.72 -2.83
C GLU A 95 12.65 -6.40 -4.33
N SER A 96 11.60 -5.86 -4.95
CA SER A 96 11.63 -5.46 -6.36
C SER A 96 12.31 -4.11 -6.62
N GLY A 97 12.69 -3.37 -5.57
CA GLY A 97 13.49 -2.16 -5.68
C GLY A 97 12.87 -0.88 -5.13
N ALA A 98 11.66 -0.92 -4.58
CA ALA A 98 11.07 0.25 -3.96
C ALA A 98 11.96 0.78 -2.82
N SER A 99 12.30 2.06 -2.91
CA SER A 99 13.14 2.74 -1.92
C SER A 99 12.32 3.45 -0.85
N GLU A 100 11.04 3.66 -1.13
CA GLU A 100 10.11 4.34 -0.22
C GLU A 100 8.71 3.74 -0.32
N ILE A 101 8.08 3.55 0.83
CA ILE A 101 6.71 3.06 0.96
C ILE A 101 5.95 4.00 1.90
N VAL A 102 4.82 4.49 1.43
CA VAL A 102 3.91 5.37 2.19
C VAL A 102 2.62 4.60 2.43
N LEU A 103 2.33 4.27 3.67
CA LEU A 103 1.07 3.64 4.04
C LEU A 103 -0.03 4.69 4.06
N ALA A 104 -1.16 4.40 3.45
CA ALA A 104 -2.27 5.33 3.30
C ALA A 104 -3.63 4.65 3.49
N HIS A 105 -4.70 5.44 3.45
CA HIS A 105 -6.09 4.96 3.49
C HIS A 105 -6.45 4.16 4.75
N LEU A 106 -5.90 4.54 5.90
CA LEU A 106 -6.12 3.88 7.19
C LEU A 106 -7.55 4.13 7.70
N SER A 107 -8.21 3.10 8.19
CA SER A 107 -9.49 3.20 8.88
C SER A 107 -9.36 4.02 10.17
N ARG A 108 -10.34 4.86 10.46
CA ARG A 108 -10.38 5.63 11.71
C ARG A 108 -10.66 4.77 12.93
N GLU A 109 -11.52 3.76 12.76
CA GLU A 109 -12.04 2.94 13.84
C GLU A 109 -11.24 1.64 14.04
N ASN A 110 -10.66 1.11 12.96
CA ASN A 110 -10.10 -0.23 12.98
C ASN A 110 -8.58 -0.25 12.72
N ASN A 111 -7.92 0.90 12.83
CA ASN A 111 -6.48 1.00 12.65
C ASN A 111 -5.90 2.23 13.34
N THR A 112 -4.59 2.17 13.55
CA THR A 112 -3.77 3.32 13.93
C THR A 112 -2.50 3.37 13.08
N PRO A 113 -1.86 4.53 12.91
CA PRO A 113 -0.57 4.63 12.23
C PRO A 113 0.48 3.65 12.79
N ALA A 114 0.53 3.51 14.11
CA ALA A 114 1.49 2.60 14.78
C ALA A 114 1.23 1.13 14.45
N MET A 115 -0.03 0.69 14.40
CA MET A 115 -0.39 -0.69 14.06
C MET A 115 0.00 -1.02 12.62
N ALA A 116 -0.37 -0.17 11.67
CA ALA A 116 -0.02 -0.34 10.26
C ALA A 116 1.49 -0.35 10.05
N GLN A 117 2.20 0.61 10.65
CA GLN A 117 3.65 0.71 10.55
C GLN A 117 4.35 -0.52 11.14
N THR A 118 3.96 -0.96 12.34
CA THR A 118 4.55 -2.15 13.00
C THR A 118 4.38 -3.40 12.14
N ALA A 119 3.20 -3.64 11.58
CA ALA A 119 2.95 -4.81 10.74
C ALA A 119 3.88 -4.83 9.51
N VAL A 120 4.02 -3.69 8.84
CA VAL A 120 4.87 -3.57 7.65
C VAL A 120 6.36 -3.63 8.01
N GLU A 121 6.81 -2.98 9.08
CA GLU A 121 8.21 -3.05 9.55
C GLU A 121 8.64 -4.48 9.87
N GLN A 122 7.76 -5.28 10.48
CA GLN A 122 8.06 -6.69 10.76
C GLN A 122 8.27 -7.49 9.48
N ALA A 123 7.41 -7.32 8.46
CA ALA A 123 7.55 -8.01 7.19
C ALA A 123 8.80 -7.57 6.41
N LEU A 124 9.07 -6.27 6.37
CA LEU A 124 10.29 -5.72 5.75
C LEU A 124 11.56 -6.25 6.43
N SER A 125 11.57 -6.30 7.76
CA SER A 125 12.69 -6.85 8.54
C SER A 125 12.90 -8.34 8.23
N ALA A 126 11.82 -9.12 8.14
CA ALA A 126 11.89 -10.54 7.79
C ALA A 126 12.41 -10.76 6.37
N ALA A 127 12.08 -9.87 5.43
CA ALA A 127 12.60 -9.88 4.06
C ALA A 127 14.03 -9.32 3.94
N GLY A 128 14.61 -8.80 5.02
CA GLY A 128 15.94 -8.15 4.98
C GLY A 128 15.95 -6.84 4.18
N ALA A 129 14.81 -6.20 4.01
CA ALA A 129 14.65 -4.97 3.27
C ALA A 129 14.46 -3.77 4.21
N ALA A 130 14.95 -2.61 3.80
CA ALA A 130 14.87 -1.38 4.59
C ALA A 130 14.56 -0.15 3.72
N PRO A 131 13.39 -0.12 3.05
CA PRO A 131 12.94 1.10 2.38
C PRO A 131 12.58 2.16 3.44
N LEU A 132 12.52 3.43 3.02
CA LEU A 132 11.94 4.46 3.87
C LEU A 132 10.43 4.15 4.03
N LEU A 133 9.98 3.97 5.25
CA LEU A 133 8.58 3.69 5.57
C LEU A 133 7.96 4.88 6.29
N SER A 134 6.80 5.31 5.85
CA SER A 134 6.02 6.37 6.49
C SER A 134 4.52 6.08 6.40
N VAL A 135 3.74 6.80 7.19
CA VAL A 135 2.28 6.76 7.15
C VAL A 135 1.76 8.14 6.77
N ALA A 136 0.95 8.20 5.71
CA ALA A 136 0.34 9.45 5.28
C ALA A 136 -0.58 10.00 6.37
N PRO A 137 -0.47 11.29 6.74
CA PRO A 137 -1.38 11.89 7.69
C PRO A 137 -2.79 11.95 7.09
N ARG A 138 -3.81 11.77 7.94
CA ARG A 138 -5.21 11.69 7.51
C ARG A 138 -5.83 13.04 7.20
N ASP A 139 -5.58 14.02 8.04
CA ASP A 139 -6.36 15.25 8.09
C ASP A 139 -5.53 16.51 7.72
N CYS A 140 -4.30 16.32 7.24
CA CYS A 140 -3.42 17.42 6.80
C CYS A 140 -2.51 16.95 5.67
N LEU A 141 -1.82 17.90 5.03
CA LEU A 141 -0.78 17.57 4.06
C LEU A 141 0.42 16.97 4.79
N GLY A 142 0.90 15.86 4.27
CA GLY A 142 2.16 15.25 4.69
C GLY A 142 3.38 15.98 4.11
N PRO A 143 4.58 15.51 4.42
CA PRO A 143 5.79 15.97 3.76
C PRO A 143 5.75 15.66 2.26
N ALA A 144 6.48 16.44 1.47
CA ALA A 144 6.68 16.12 0.07
C ALA A 144 7.63 14.92 -0.06
N HIS A 145 7.28 13.98 -0.92
CA HIS A 145 8.12 12.84 -1.29
C HIS A 145 8.79 13.13 -2.62
N VAL A 146 10.11 12.97 -2.68
CA VAL A 146 10.90 13.23 -3.89
C VAL A 146 11.42 11.91 -4.43
N VAL A 147 10.94 11.54 -5.61
CA VAL A 147 11.35 10.30 -6.27
C VAL A 147 12.56 10.57 -7.14
N CYS A 148 13.66 9.86 -6.86
CA CYS A 148 14.84 9.85 -7.69
C CYS A 148 15.20 8.41 -8.04
N ARG A 149 15.38 8.11 -9.33
CA ARG A 149 15.90 6.81 -9.76
C ARG A 149 17.23 6.53 -9.09
N ARG A 150 17.33 5.41 -8.40
CA ARG A 150 18.62 4.93 -7.94
C ARG A 150 19.49 4.73 -9.18
N SER A 151 20.57 5.50 -9.31
CA SER A 151 21.58 5.23 -10.32
C SER A 151 22.10 3.81 -10.05
N VAL A 152 21.80 2.89 -10.99
CA VAL A 152 22.41 1.57 -10.98
C VAL A 152 23.90 1.78 -11.21
N CYS A 153 24.65 1.81 -10.13
CA CYS A 153 26.10 1.74 -10.20
C CYS A 153 26.44 0.39 -10.83
N LYS A 154 26.68 0.37 -12.13
CA LYS A 154 27.28 -0.79 -12.79
C LYS A 154 28.65 -1.01 -12.16
N ARG A 155 28.78 -2.04 -11.32
CA ARG A 155 30.07 -2.60 -10.94
C ARG A 155 30.63 -3.43 -12.10
#